data_055995384c5230f7425431ce392f9ab6
#
_entry.id   055995384c5230f7425431ce392f9ab6
#
_cell.length_a   1.000
_cell.length_b   1.000
_cell.length_c   1.000
_cell.angle_alpha   90.00
_cell.angle_beta   90.00
_cell.angle_gamma   90.00
#
_symmetry.space_group_name_H-M   'P 1'
#
loop_
_entity.id
_entity.type
_entity.pdbx_description
1 polymer ?
#
loop_
_entity_poly.entity_id
_entity_poly.type
_entity_poly.pdbx_seq_one_letter_code
_entity_poly.pdbx_strand_id
1 'polypeptide(L)'
;MTQLELQAFLAVTRAGSFSQAAQSLFISQPALSRRIRTLEEELGFRLLERQKGARAVEPTQEGRAFAPVAEHWLTLWEEARSIPQREENQVFRVASVGSVSTYILAPVLQRFLLDGTSSLTFHQYHSLESYGYVERGEVDLAFISDDMFRRQVETIPAFREPMRLVTRPGSPLPQHVHPSQLDSAREIRMQWNPEYDLWHAFWFGSSSVPRMWFDQMSLMEDAIQWEDNWLIAPASVATSLVRSGRAQLHILQEGPPDRIIYYLLGPRRKNTQTHRLLELLQDRLEELEGVTSLL
;
A
#
# COMPACT_ATOMS: atom_id res chain seq x y z
N MET A 1 -5.77 -27.75 -18.23
CA MET A 1 -5.68 -26.26 -18.25
C MET A 1 -4.23 -25.86 -18.43
N THR A 2 -3.91 -25.11 -19.48
CA THR A 2 -2.55 -24.69 -19.86
C THR A 2 -2.44 -23.18 -19.96
N GLN A 3 -1.20 -22.64 -19.88
CA GLN A 3 -0.93 -21.22 -20.08
C GLN A 3 -1.54 -20.69 -21.39
N LEU A 4 -1.40 -21.45 -22.48
CA LEU A 4 -1.87 -21.02 -23.81
C LEU A 4 -3.41 -20.95 -23.90
N GLU A 5 -4.12 -21.78 -23.16
CA GLU A 5 -5.59 -21.76 -23.09
C GLU A 5 -6.07 -20.56 -22.27
N LEU A 6 -5.43 -20.27 -21.15
CA LEU A 6 -5.75 -19.09 -20.33
C LEU A 6 -5.47 -17.77 -21.07
N GLN A 7 -4.31 -17.68 -21.73
CA GLN A 7 -3.98 -16.53 -22.56
C GLN A 7 -4.99 -16.35 -23.72
N ALA A 8 -5.44 -17.44 -24.34
CA ALA A 8 -6.45 -17.40 -25.38
C ALA A 8 -7.79 -16.84 -24.87
N PHE A 9 -8.25 -17.30 -23.71
CA PHE A 9 -9.47 -16.81 -23.08
C PHE A 9 -9.39 -15.32 -22.74
N LEU A 10 -8.34 -14.89 -22.05
CA LEU A 10 -8.15 -13.48 -21.66
C LEU A 10 -7.99 -12.56 -22.88
N ALA A 11 -7.33 -13.02 -23.95
CA ALA A 11 -7.21 -12.26 -25.18
C ALA A 11 -8.58 -12.02 -25.86
N VAL A 12 -9.44 -13.04 -25.90
CA VAL A 12 -10.80 -12.89 -26.46
C VAL A 12 -11.67 -11.99 -25.57
N THR A 13 -11.57 -12.13 -24.25
CA THR A 13 -12.29 -11.27 -23.30
C THR A 13 -11.92 -9.80 -23.47
N ARG A 14 -10.64 -9.49 -23.68
CA ARG A 14 -10.15 -8.10 -23.90
C ARG A 14 -10.52 -7.56 -25.29
N ALA A 15 -10.41 -8.40 -26.32
CA ALA A 15 -10.62 -7.96 -27.71
C ALA A 15 -12.11 -7.95 -28.13
N GLY A 16 -12.99 -8.68 -27.41
CA GLY A 16 -14.39 -8.86 -27.79
C GLY A 16 -14.60 -9.57 -29.12
N SER A 17 -13.54 -10.15 -29.71
CA SER A 17 -13.54 -10.75 -31.06
C SER A 17 -12.49 -11.85 -31.17
N PHE A 18 -12.90 -13.03 -31.66
CA PHE A 18 -11.96 -14.13 -31.94
C PHE A 18 -10.92 -13.77 -32.99
N SER A 19 -11.27 -12.99 -34.00
CA SER A 19 -10.34 -12.61 -35.08
C SER A 19 -9.25 -11.66 -34.58
N GLN A 20 -9.62 -10.65 -33.79
CA GLN A 20 -8.67 -9.69 -33.19
C GLN A 20 -7.78 -10.36 -32.15
N ALA A 21 -8.35 -11.21 -31.31
CA ALA A 21 -7.58 -11.97 -30.32
C ALA A 21 -6.60 -12.95 -30.98
N ALA A 22 -6.99 -13.62 -32.07
CA ALA A 22 -6.10 -14.51 -32.81
C ALA A 22 -4.93 -13.74 -33.43
N GLN A 23 -5.20 -12.55 -33.97
CA GLN A 23 -4.19 -11.67 -34.52
C GLN A 23 -3.20 -11.18 -33.44
N SER A 24 -3.70 -10.79 -32.25
CA SER A 24 -2.86 -10.33 -31.15
C SER A 24 -1.95 -11.43 -30.57
N LEU A 25 -2.39 -12.69 -30.66
CA LEU A 25 -1.63 -13.86 -30.23
C LEU A 25 -0.79 -14.52 -31.34
N PHE A 26 -0.79 -13.94 -32.56
CA PHE A 26 -0.09 -14.49 -33.73
C PHE A 26 -0.46 -15.94 -34.07
N ILE A 27 -1.73 -16.32 -33.91
CA ILE A 27 -2.25 -17.66 -34.22
C ILE A 27 -3.46 -17.59 -35.16
N SER A 28 -3.83 -18.72 -35.75
CA SER A 28 -5.07 -18.79 -36.53
C SER A 28 -6.30 -18.80 -35.65
N GLN A 29 -7.42 -18.22 -36.14
CA GLN A 29 -8.69 -18.23 -35.42
C GLN A 29 -9.21 -19.65 -35.07
N PRO A 30 -9.09 -20.68 -35.95
CA PRO A 30 -9.40 -22.07 -35.56
C PRO A 30 -8.57 -22.58 -34.40
N ALA A 31 -7.27 -22.25 -34.35
CA ALA A 31 -6.40 -22.64 -33.24
C ALA A 31 -6.81 -21.98 -31.93
N LEU A 32 -7.15 -20.68 -31.97
CA LEU A 32 -7.68 -19.94 -30.81
C LEU A 32 -9.00 -20.58 -30.30
N SER A 33 -9.96 -20.84 -31.20
CA SER A 33 -11.24 -21.45 -30.86
C SER A 33 -11.08 -22.84 -30.25
N ARG A 34 -10.11 -23.64 -30.72
CA ARG A 34 -9.82 -24.95 -30.16
C ARG A 34 -9.29 -24.84 -28.73
N ARG A 35 -8.36 -23.90 -28.46
CA ARG A 35 -7.82 -23.68 -27.11
C ARG A 35 -8.94 -23.33 -26.11
N ILE A 36 -9.82 -22.42 -26.50
CA ILE A 36 -10.94 -22.03 -25.64
C ILE A 36 -11.90 -23.19 -25.40
N ARG A 37 -12.23 -23.96 -26.43
CA ARG A 37 -13.08 -25.14 -26.29
C ARG A 37 -12.46 -26.16 -25.32
N THR A 38 -11.18 -26.47 -25.46
CA THR A 38 -10.48 -27.38 -24.55
C THR A 38 -10.53 -26.90 -23.11
N LEU A 39 -10.36 -25.58 -22.89
CA LEU A 39 -10.46 -24.98 -21.56
C LEU A 39 -11.88 -25.11 -20.98
N GLU A 40 -12.93 -24.80 -21.79
CA GLU A 40 -14.33 -24.93 -21.37
C GLU A 40 -14.71 -26.38 -21.08
N GLU A 41 -14.24 -27.32 -21.89
CA GLU A 41 -14.45 -28.77 -21.69
C GLU A 41 -13.83 -29.26 -20.37
N GLU A 42 -12.62 -28.80 -20.05
CA GLU A 42 -11.93 -29.16 -18.80
C GLU A 42 -12.60 -28.52 -17.57
N LEU A 43 -13.10 -27.28 -17.68
CA LEU A 43 -13.78 -26.58 -16.59
C LEU A 43 -15.23 -27.04 -16.41
N GLY A 44 -15.84 -27.63 -17.44
CA GLY A 44 -17.22 -28.10 -17.41
C GLY A 44 -18.28 -27.01 -17.60
N PHE A 45 -17.87 -25.77 -17.93
CA PHE A 45 -18.79 -24.67 -18.21
C PHE A 45 -18.25 -23.75 -19.31
N ARG A 46 -19.15 -22.96 -19.91
CA ARG A 46 -18.78 -21.99 -20.95
C ARG A 46 -18.23 -20.72 -20.35
N LEU A 47 -17.15 -20.21 -20.93
CA LEU A 47 -16.52 -18.95 -20.55
C LEU A 47 -16.96 -17.79 -21.44
N LEU A 48 -17.32 -18.09 -22.70
CA LEU A 48 -17.66 -17.09 -23.72
C LEU A 48 -18.99 -17.40 -24.38
N GLU A 49 -19.75 -16.36 -24.70
CA GLU A 49 -21.01 -16.44 -25.46
C GLU A 49 -21.01 -15.45 -26.62
N ARG A 50 -21.72 -15.83 -27.68
CA ARG A 50 -21.97 -14.95 -28.84
C ARG A 50 -23.30 -14.28 -28.67
N GLN A 51 -23.38 -12.99 -28.76
CA GLN A 51 -24.65 -12.28 -28.87
C GLN A 51 -25.31 -12.61 -30.20
N LYS A 52 -26.62 -12.95 -30.15
CA LYS A 52 -27.41 -13.22 -31.36
C LYS A 52 -27.41 -11.98 -32.26
N GLY A 53 -26.83 -12.13 -33.47
CA GLY A 53 -26.83 -11.07 -34.49
C GLY A 53 -25.64 -10.13 -34.44
N ALA A 54 -24.68 -10.26 -33.47
CA ALA A 54 -23.47 -9.47 -33.39
C ALA A 54 -22.22 -10.30 -33.71
N ARG A 55 -21.16 -9.64 -34.22
CA ARG A 55 -19.82 -10.24 -34.37
C ARG A 55 -19.07 -10.23 -33.04
N ALA A 56 -19.63 -9.61 -32.01
CA ALA A 56 -19.04 -9.47 -30.69
C ALA A 56 -19.19 -10.76 -29.86
N VAL A 57 -18.16 -11.04 -29.08
CA VAL A 57 -18.08 -12.14 -28.12
C VAL A 57 -17.90 -11.55 -26.74
N GLU A 58 -18.72 -11.98 -25.79
CA GLU A 58 -18.66 -11.51 -24.41
C GLU A 58 -18.43 -12.67 -23.45
N PRO A 59 -17.78 -12.44 -22.30
CA PRO A 59 -17.67 -13.45 -21.25
C PRO A 59 -19.05 -13.72 -20.62
N THR A 60 -19.35 -15.00 -20.37
CA THR A 60 -20.50 -15.44 -19.56
C THR A 60 -20.37 -14.94 -18.11
N GLN A 61 -21.35 -15.21 -17.26
CA GLN A 61 -21.22 -14.91 -15.83
C GLN A 61 -20.04 -15.68 -15.21
N GLU A 62 -19.89 -16.95 -15.56
CA GLU A 62 -18.79 -17.82 -15.16
C GLU A 62 -17.46 -17.31 -15.74
N GLY A 63 -17.45 -16.86 -17.01
CA GLY A 63 -16.28 -16.27 -17.64
C GLY A 63 -15.80 -15.01 -16.94
N ARG A 64 -16.70 -14.13 -16.53
CA ARG A 64 -16.36 -12.93 -15.73
C ARG A 64 -15.78 -13.28 -14.37
N ALA A 65 -16.32 -14.30 -13.71
CA ALA A 65 -15.79 -14.78 -12.44
C ALA A 65 -14.45 -15.50 -12.60
N PHE A 66 -14.22 -16.18 -13.72
CA PHE A 66 -13.01 -16.92 -14.00
C PHE A 66 -11.85 -16.03 -14.47
N ALA A 67 -12.10 -14.89 -15.09
CA ALA A 67 -11.06 -14.03 -15.62
C ALA A 67 -9.99 -13.64 -14.58
N PRO A 68 -10.32 -13.16 -13.36
CA PRO A 68 -9.32 -12.86 -12.34
C PRO A 68 -8.57 -14.11 -11.86
N VAL A 69 -9.20 -15.29 -11.86
CA VAL A 69 -8.53 -16.55 -11.52
C VAL A 69 -7.50 -16.92 -12.59
N ALA A 70 -7.84 -16.75 -13.87
CA ALA A 70 -6.95 -16.99 -14.99
C ALA A 70 -5.75 -16.03 -14.98
N GLU A 71 -5.95 -14.75 -14.67
CA GLU A 71 -4.86 -13.77 -14.52
C GLU A 71 -3.93 -14.13 -13.37
N HIS A 72 -4.48 -14.49 -12.22
CA HIS A 72 -3.68 -14.93 -11.07
C HIS A 72 -2.86 -16.19 -11.35
N TRP A 73 -3.45 -17.17 -12.06
CA TRP A 73 -2.73 -18.40 -12.45
C TRP A 73 -1.55 -18.07 -13.39
N LEU A 74 -1.73 -17.16 -14.36
CA LEU A 74 -0.63 -16.73 -15.23
C LEU A 74 0.48 -16.04 -14.45
N THR A 75 0.16 -15.23 -13.46
CA THR A 75 1.14 -14.62 -12.56
C THR A 75 1.95 -15.68 -11.81
N LEU A 76 1.28 -16.67 -11.22
CA LEU A 76 1.95 -17.78 -10.55
C LEU A 76 2.85 -18.61 -11.49
N TRP A 77 2.42 -18.79 -12.73
CA TRP A 77 3.21 -19.47 -13.74
C TRP A 77 4.50 -18.71 -14.11
N GLU A 78 4.41 -17.40 -14.33
CA GLU A 78 5.60 -16.56 -14.57
C GLU A 78 6.54 -16.58 -13.36
N GLU A 79 6.00 -16.56 -12.16
CA GLU A 79 6.79 -16.71 -10.93
C GLU A 79 7.52 -18.06 -10.88
N ALA A 80 6.84 -19.15 -11.21
CA ALA A 80 7.47 -20.48 -11.25
C ALA A 80 8.61 -20.54 -12.27
N ARG A 81 8.42 -19.94 -13.45
CA ARG A 81 9.46 -19.86 -14.48
C ARG A 81 10.65 -19.00 -14.09
N SER A 82 10.45 -18.03 -13.24
CA SER A 82 11.53 -17.15 -12.76
C SER A 82 12.39 -17.76 -11.64
N ILE A 83 11.99 -18.91 -11.07
CA ILE A 83 12.73 -19.58 -9.99
C ILE A 83 14.21 -19.83 -10.35
N PRO A 84 14.58 -20.36 -11.55
CA PRO A 84 15.99 -20.59 -11.89
C PRO A 84 16.82 -19.30 -12.11
N GLN A 85 16.17 -18.17 -12.38
CA GLN A 85 16.83 -16.88 -12.62
C GLN A 85 16.95 -16.03 -11.35
N ARG A 86 16.42 -16.52 -10.22
CA ARG A 86 16.30 -15.75 -8.97
C ARG A 86 17.58 -15.68 -8.15
N GLU A 87 18.63 -16.40 -8.48
CA GLU A 87 19.87 -16.39 -7.68
C GLU A 87 20.76 -15.14 -7.93
N GLU A 88 20.58 -14.40 -9.03
CA GLU A 88 21.48 -13.29 -9.35
C GLU A 88 20.84 -11.88 -9.39
N ASN A 89 19.50 -11.72 -9.42
CA ASN A 89 18.88 -10.38 -9.48
C ASN A 89 17.48 -10.36 -8.84
N GLN A 90 17.39 -10.63 -7.54
CA GLN A 90 16.10 -10.49 -6.84
C GLN A 90 15.79 -9.00 -6.63
N VAL A 91 14.78 -8.48 -7.33
CA VAL A 91 14.17 -7.19 -7.01
C VAL A 91 13.42 -7.34 -5.68
N PHE A 92 13.87 -6.67 -4.65
CA PHE A 92 13.18 -6.62 -3.37
C PHE A 92 12.03 -5.59 -3.42
N ARG A 93 10.81 -6.04 -3.20
CA ARG A 93 9.60 -5.23 -3.34
C ARG A 93 9.09 -4.81 -1.97
N VAL A 94 9.18 -3.52 -1.70
CA VAL A 94 8.81 -2.93 -0.42
C VAL A 94 7.64 -1.97 -0.64
N ALA A 95 6.70 -1.97 0.29
CA ALA A 95 5.62 -1.00 0.32
C ALA A 95 5.53 -0.32 1.69
N SER A 96 4.92 0.86 1.74
CA SER A 96 4.68 1.56 3.01
C SER A 96 3.59 2.60 2.88
N VAL A 97 2.99 2.96 4.02
CA VAL A 97 2.18 4.17 4.13
C VAL A 97 3.06 5.42 3.98
N GLY A 98 2.48 6.50 3.46
CA GLY A 98 3.22 7.70 3.03
C GLY A 98 4.09 8.35 4.11
N SER A 99 3.62 8.41 5.35
CA SER A 99 4.40 9.01 6.45
C SER A 99 5.66 8.23 6.80
N VAL A 100 5.59 6.90 6.80
CA VAL A 100 6.73 6.03 7.09
C VAL A 100 7.76 6.08 5.96
N SER A 101 7.29 6.06 4.70
CA SER A 101 8.19 6.20 3.54
C SER A 101 8.95 7.51 3.54
N THR A 102 8.24 8.62 3.76
CA THR A 102 8.80 9.97 3.64
C THR A 102 9.76 10.32 4.78
N TYR A 103 9.42 9.96 6.02
CA TYR A 103 10.14 10.48 7.20
C TYR A 103 11.06 9.46 7.87
N ILE A 104 10.88 8.17 7.60
CA ILE A 104 11.62 7.09 8.26
C ILE A 104 12.43 6.28 7.27
N LEU A 105 11.79 5.74 6.21
CA LEU A 105 12.41 4.74 5.34
C LEU A 105 13.40 5.32 4.33
N ALA A 106 13.29 6.57 3.91
CA ALA A 106 14.16 7.12 2.86
C ALA A 106 15.68 6.91 3.15
N PRO A 107 16.23 7.24 4.34
CA PRO A 107 17.63 6.96 4.64
C PRO A 107 17.93 5.46 4.81
N VAL A 108 16.95 4.66 5.26
CA VAL A 108 17.09 3.19 5.39
C VAL A 108 17.26 2.56 4.01
N LEU A 109 16.41 2.93 3.05
CA LEU A 109 16.47 2.45 1.67
C LEU A 109 17.77 2.88 0.98
N GLN A 110 18.25 4.10 1.26
CA GLN A 110 19.55 4.56 0.76
C GLN A 110 20.68 3.65 1.26
N ARG A 111 20.73 3.39 2.57
CA ARG A 111 21.75 2.47 3.17
C ARG A 111 21.61 1.05 2.60
N PHE A 112 20.38 0.57 2.42
CA PHE A 112 20.11 -0.75 1.87
C PHE A 112 20.68 -0.93 0.45
N LEU A 113 20.62 0.11 -0.38
CA LEU A 113 21.09 0.09 -1.77
C LEU A 113 22.60 0.34 -1.92
N LEU A 114 23.30 0.85 -0.89
CA LEU A 114 24.72 1.18 -0.98
C LEU A 114 25.63 -0.03 -1.26
N ASP A 115 25.22 -1.24 -0.92
CA ASP A 115 26.03 -2.45 -1.18
C ASP A 115 26.05 -2.86 -2.66
N GLY A 116 25.23 -2.24 -3.51
CA GLY A 116 25.21 -2.46 -4.96
C GLY A 116 24.73 -3.85 -5.43
N THR A 117 24.34 -4.75 -4.51
CA THR A 117 23.97 -6.13 -4.82
C THR A 117 22.47 -6.36 -4.97
N SER A 118 21.66 -5.38 -4.58
CA SER A 118 20.21 -5.53 -4.54
C SER A 118 19.53 -4.49 -5.43
N SER A 119 18.50 -4.92 -6.15
CA SER A 119 17.52 -4.03 -6.79
C SER A 119 16.30 -3.92 -5.91
N LEU A 120 15.70 -2.72 -5.82
CA LEU A 120 14.54 -2.45 -4.97
C LEU A 120 13.45 -1.77 -5.79
N THR A 121 12.22 -2.23 -5.62
CA THR A 121 11.01 -1.52 -6.06
C THR A 121 10.26 -1.07 -4.82
N PHE A 122 9.87 0.21 -4.79
CA PHE A 122 9.13 0.77 -3.67
C PHE A 122 7.77 1.30 -4.12
N HIS A 123 6.73 0.96 -3.35
CA HIS A 123 5.37 1.43 -3.59
C HIS A 123 4.79 2.09 -2.34
N GLN A 124 3.99 3.14 -2.55
CA GLN A 124 3.18 3.71 -1.49
C GLN A 124 1.76 3.15 -1.61
N TYR A 125 1.33 2.42 -0.57
CA TYR A 125 -0.02 1.85 -0.48
C TYR A 125 -0.62 2.13 0.89
N HIS A 126 -1.95 2.19 0.96
CA HIS A 126 -2.67 2.15 2.23
C HIS A 126 -2.65 0.74 2.83
N SER A 127 -2.97 0.65 4.14
CA SER A 127 -2.89 -0.62 4.88
C SER A 127 -3.67 -1.76 4.23
N LEU A 128 -4.92 -1.51 3.81
CA LEU A 128 -5.78 -2.52 3.18
C LEU A 128 -5.18 -3.09 1.88
N GLU A 129 -4.65 -2.21 1.03
CA GLU A 129 -4.02 -2.60 -0.25
C GLU A 129 -2.76 -3.41 0.00
N SER A 130 -1.94 -2.97 0.97
CA SER A 130 -0.68 -3.64 1.34
C SER A 130 -0.92 -5.10 1.74
N TYR A 131 -1.96 -5.39 2.52
CA TYR A 131 -2.33 -6.77 2.87
C TYR A 131 -2.59 -7.62 1.62
N GLY A 132 -3.34 -7.10 0.65
CA GLY A 132 -3.64 -7.81 -0.59
C GLY A 132 -2.38 -8.10 -1.41
N TYR A 133 -1.47 -7.15 -1.55
CA TYR A 133 -0.24 -7.33 -2.33
C TYR A 133 0.76 -8.27 -1.63
N VAL A 134 0.85 -8.21 -0.30
CA VAL A 134 1.70 -9.14 0.47
C VAL A 134 1.14 -10.56 0.43
N GLU A 135 -0.17 -10.74 0.56
CA GLU A 135 -0.84 -12.05 0.48
C GLU A 135 -0.60 -12.74 -0.87
N ARG A 136 -0.64 -11.97 -1.97
CA ARG A 136 -0.36 -12.48 -3.33
C ARG A 136 1.12 -12.61 -3.65
N GLY A 137 2.02 -12.16 -2.76
CA GLY A 137 3.47 -12.17 -2.99
C GLY A 137 3.96 -11.14 -4.01
N GLU A 138 3.16 -10.12 -4.29
CA GLU A 138 3.52 -8.99 -5.17
C GLU A 138 4.39 -7.95 -4.43
N VAL A 139 4.33 -7.93 -3.10
CA VAL A 139 5.17 -7.17 -2.18
C VAL A 139 5.80 -8.13 -1.18
N ASP A 140 7.10 -8.00 -0.94
CA ASP A 140 7.87 -8.89 -0.06
C ASP A 140 7.82 -8.42 1.40
N LEU A 141 7.77 -7.09 1.63
CA LEU A 141 7.68 -6.44 2.93
C LEU A 141 6.84 -5.18 2.83
N ALA A 142 5.87 -4.98 3.71
CA ALA A 142 5.10 -3.75 3.77
C ALA A 142 5.03 -3.18 5.18
N PHE A 143 5.03 -1.83 5.31
CA PHE A 143 4.83 -1.12 6.58
C PHE A 143 3.47 -0.41 6.56
N ILE A 144 2.67 -0.67 7.59
CA ILE A 144 1.27 -0.22 7.68
C ILE A 144 0.97 0.40 9.05
N SER A 145 -0.12 1.15 9.13
CA SER A 145 -0.59 1.80 10.38
C SER A 145 -1.92 1.23 10.91
N ASP A 146 -2.44 0.18 10.30
CA ASP A 146 -3.74 -0.38 10.65
C ASP A 146 -3.66 -1.91 10.68
N ASP A 147 -3.76 -2.49 11.89
CA ASP A 147 -3.69 -3.94 12.10
C ASP A 147 -5.00 -4.60 11.68
N MET A 148 -4.93 -5.39 10.62
CA MET A 148 -6.04 -6.18 10.11
C MET A 148 -5.66 -7.66 10.03
N PHE A 149 -6.60 -8.54 10.40
CA PHE A 149 -6.35 -9.97 10.34
C PHE A 149 -6.45 -10.50 8.89
N ARG A 150 -5.40 -11.19 8.42
CA ARG A 150 -5.40 -11.98 7.20
C ARG A 150 -4.71 -13.32 7.43
N ARG A 151 -5.34 -14.42 7.00
CA ARG A 151 -4.90 -15.78 7.31
C ARG A 151 -3.47 -16.12 6.86
N GLN A 152 -3.02 -15.55 5.74
CA GLN A 152 -1.73 -15.86 5.12
C GLN A 152 -0.69 -14.74 5.27
N VAL A 153 -1.02 -13.67 6.00
CA VAL A 153 -0.14 -12.53 6.24
C VAL A 153 0.11 -12.41 7.73
N GLU A 154 1.38 -12.38 8.09
CA GLU A 154 1.80 -12.14 9.47
C GLU A 154 1.95 -10.63 9.67
N THR A 155 1.27 -10.11 10.69
CA THR A 155 1.33 -8.71 11.08
C THR A 155 2.13 -8.61 12.37
N ILE A 156 3.24 -7.88 12.33
CA ILE A 156 4.19 -7.80 13.45
C ILE A 156 4.42 -6.33 13.77
N PRO A 157 4.33 -5.91 15.05
CA PRO A 157 4.67 -4.54 15.44
C PRO A 157 6.12 -4.20 15.11
N ALA A 158 6.35 -3.06 14.45
CA ALA A 158 7.68 -2.57 14.11
C ALA A 158 8.16 -1.49 15.08
N PHE A 159 7.32 -0.49 15.33
CA PHE A 159 7.61 0.60 16.26
C PHE A 159 6.33 1.33 16.66
N ARG A 160 6.42 2.12 17.72
CA ARG A 160 5.37 3.04 18.15
C ARG A 160 5.91 4.46 18.28
N GLU A 161 5.03 5.42 18.07
CA GLU A 161 5.35 6.83 18.18
C GLU A 161 4.15 7.64 18.71
N PRO A 162 4.37 8.64 19.57
CA PRO A 162 3.30 9.49 20.07
C PRO A 162 2.81 10.45 18.98
N MET A 163 1.55 10.85 19.10
CA MET A 163 0.95 11.87 18.26
C MET A 163 1.20 13.26 18.85
N ARG A 164 1.55 14.24 18.03
CA ARG A 164 1.96 15.59 18.41
C ARG A 164 1.08 16.66 17.74
N LEU A 165 0.76 17.71 18.48
CA LEU A 165 0.13 18.88 17.90
C LEU A 165 1.21 19.79 17.29
N VAL A 166 1.04 20.10 16.02
CA VAL A 166 1.93 21.02 15.26
C VAL A 166 1.14 22.14 14.62
N THR A 167 1.77 23.31 14.52
CA THR A 167 1.28 24.49 13.82
C THR A 167 2.41 25.12 13.03
N ARG A 168 2.13 26.12 12.19
CA ARG A 168 3.18 26.95 11.62
C ARG A 168 3.98 27.68 12.72
N PRO A 169 5.23 28.07 12.48
CA PRO A 169 6.00 28.90 13.40
C PRO A 169 5.28 30.25 13.67
N GLY A 170 5.28 30.67 14.93
CA GLY A 170 4.61 31.91 15.34
C GLY A 170 3.09 31.82 15.47
N SER A 171 2.52 30.62 15.52
CA SER A 171 1.11 30.41 15.85
C SER A 171 0.76 31.02 17.21
N PRO A 172 -0.44 31.60 17.37
CA PRO A 172 -0.89 32.17 18.64
C PRO A 172 -1.30 31.10 19.68
N LEU A 173 -1.31 29.82 19.35
CA LEU A 173 -1.65 28.75 20.29
C LEU A 173 -0.62 28.71 21.44
N PRO A 174 -1.08 28.48 22.70
CA PRO A 174 -0.18 28.35 23.84
C PRO A 174 0.69 27.09 23.75
N GLN A 175 1.74 27.01 24.57
CA GLN A 175 2.60 25.82 24.60
C GLN A 175 1.83 24.54 25.03
N HIS A 176 0.89 24.69 25.97
CA HIS A 176 0.03 23.60 26.45
C HIS A 176 -1.38 23.85 25.91
N VAL A 177 -1.91 22.90 25.16
CA VAL A 177 -3.21 22.98 24.49
C VAL A 177 -4.08 21.81 24.89
N HIS A 178 -5.31 22.08 25.28
CA HIS A 178 -6.33 21.06 25.46
C HIS A 178 -7.17 20.94 24.18
N PRO A 179 -7.63 19.74 23.78
CA PRO A 179 -8.38 19.56 22.52
C PRO A 179 -9.60 20.47 22.39
N SER A 180 -10.30 20.78 23.51
CA SER A 180 -11.44 21.71 23.49
C SER A 180 -11.11 23.15 23.13
N GLN A 181 -9.83 23.52 23.06
CA GLN A 181 -9.35 24.83 22.63
C GLN A 181 -9.06 24.90 21.13
N LEU A 182 -9.11 23.75 20.45
CA LEU A 182 -8.84 23.63 19.03
C LEU A 182 -10.14 23.83 18.23
N ASP A 183 -10.08 24.67 17.22
CA ASP A 183 -11.17 24.84 16.27
C ASP A 183 -10.99 23.85 15.12
N SER A 184 -11.88 22.86 15.01
CA SER A 184 -11.82 21.85 13.93
C SER A 184 -11.92 22.45 12.53
N ALA A 185 -12.52 23.64 12.38
CA ALA A 185 -12.55 24.36 11.11
C ALA A 185 -11.15 24.86 10.66
N ARG A 186 -10.13 24.74 11.50
CA ARG A 186 -8.73 25.05 11.18
C ARG A 186 -7.84 23.82 11.13
N GLU A 187 -8.42 22.62 11.19
CA GLU A 187 -7.69 21.37 11.14
C GLU A 187 -7.20 21.06 9.74
N ILE A 188 -5.93 20.63 9.65
CA ILE A 188 -5.42 19.86 8.52
C ILE A 188 -5.49 18.40 8.93
N ARG A 189 -6.48 17.68 8.43
CA ARG A 189 -6.69 16.29 8.78
C ARG A 189 -5.94 15.36 7.84
N MET A 190 -5.23 14.41 8.45
CA MET A 190 -4.60 13.28 7.79
C MET A 190 -5.20 11.98 8.33
N GLN A 191 -5.24 10.95 7.50
CA GLN A 191 -5.65 9.62 7.94
C GLN A 191 -4.45 8.89 8.52
N TRP A 192 -4.39 8.78 9.86
CA TRP A 192 -3.26 8.13 10.54
C TRP A 192 -3.51 6.67 10.89
N ASN A 193 -4.53 6.41 11.68
CA ASN A 193 -4.96 5.08 12.14
C ASN A 193 -6.36 5.16 12.78
N PRO A 194 -7.04 4.02 13.03
CA PRO A 194 -8.37 3.99 13.64
C PRO A 194 -8.44 4.60 15.03
N GLU A 195 -7.40 4.46 15.85
CA GLU A 195 -7.35 5.01 17.22
C GLU A 195 -7.36 6.54 17.19
N TYR A 196 -6.66 7.15 16.25
CA TYR A 196 -6.73 8.60 16.02
C TYR A 196 -8.14 9.03 15.60
N ASP A 197 -8.80 8.29 14.73
CA ASP A 197 -10.15 8.62 14.28
C ASP A 197 -11.17 8.55 15.42
N LEU A 198 -11.03 7.58 16.33
CA LEU A 198 -11.86 7.45 17.53
C LEU A 198 -11.64 8.63 18.48
N TRP A 199 -10.38 9.00 18.75
CA TRP A 199 -10.02 10.17 19.56
C TRP A 199 -10.58 11.45 18.97
N HIS A 200 -10.42 11.64 17.65
CA HIS A 200 -10.92 12.79 16.92
C HIS A 200 -12.45 12.89 17.00
N ALA A 201 -13.16 11.79 16.78
CA ALA A 201 -14.62 11.76 16.87
C ALA A 201 -15.13 12.06 18.28
N PHE A 202 -14.38 11.67 19.30
CA PHE A 202 -14.71 11.99 20.70
C PHE A 202 -14.66 13.50 20.99
N TRP A 203 -13.60 14.19 20.53
CA TRP A 203 -13.40 15.61 20.82
C TRP A 203 -14.16 16.55 19.90
N PHE A 204 -14.25 16.24 18.62
CA PHE A 204 -14.80 17.13 17.60
C PHE A 204 -16.14 16.66 17.01
N GLY A 205 -16.56 15.43 17.37
CA GLY A 205 -17.75 14.81 16.82
C GLY A 205 -17.52 14.15 15.45
N SER A 206 -18.31 13.11 15.16
CA SER A 206 -18.21 12.36 13.89
C SER A 206 -18.62 13.15 12.63
N SER A 207 -19.34 14.26 12.82
CA SER A 207 -19.77 15.16 11.73
C SER A 207 -18.88 16.37 11.57
N SER A 208 -17.77 16.48 12.30
CA SER A 208 -16.81 17.57 12.16
C SER A 208 -16.22 17.60 10.76
N VAL A 209 -16.20 18.75 10.13
CA VAL A 209 -15.61 18.99 8.82
C VAL A 209 -14.29 19.72 9.03
N PRO A 210 -13.14 19.07 8.80
CA PRO A 210 -11.84 19.75 8.89
C PRO A 210 -11.70 20.79 7.80
N ARG A 211 -10.81 21.76 7.99
CA ARG A 211 -10.48 22.77 6.96
C ARG A 211 -9.99 22.12 5.67
N MET A 212 -9.13 21.13 5.82
CA MET A 212 -8.52 20.39 4.72
C MET A 212 -8.32 18.93 5.11
N TRP A 213 -8.48 18.05 4.14
CA TRP A 213 -8.19 16.65 4.31
C TRP A 213 -7.25 16.18 3.18
N PHE A 214 -6.09 15.68 3.55
CA PHE A 214 -5.08 15.19 2.61
C PHE A 214 -4.69 13.74 2.92
N ASP A 215 -4.21 13.07 1.91
CA ASP A 215 -3.54 11.75 1.96
C ASP A 215 -2.07 11.83 1.53
N GLN A 216 -1.62 13.03 1.11
CA GLN A 216 -0.26 13.27 0.61
C GLN A 216 0.54 14.14 1.57
N MET A 217 1.74 13.65 1.93
CA MET A 217 2.63 14.33 2.88
C MET A 217 3.10 15.68 2.36
N SER A 218 3.42 15.80 1.07
CA SER A 218 3.89 17.05 0.47
C SER A 218 2.86 18.17 0.55
N LEU A 219 1.57 17.87 0.29
CA LEU A 219 0.49 18.85 0.43
C LEU A 219 0.29 19.27 1.88
N MET A 220 0.37 18.34 2.81
CA MET A 220 0.30 18.64 4.24
C MET A 220 1.44 19.54 4.70
N GLU A 221 2.67 19.29 4.23
CA GLU A 221 3.85 20.11 4.55
C GLU A 221 3.70 21.56 4.09
N ASP A 222 3.06 21.79 2.96
CA ASP A 222 2.80 23.14 2.46
C ASP A 222 1.61 23.76 3.19
N ALA A 223 0.53 23.02 3.41
CA ALA A 223 -0.68 23.50 4.03
C ALA A 223 -0.49 23.97 5.49
N ILE A 224 0.46 23.38 6.24
CA ILE A 224 0.76 23.81 7.61
C ILE A 224 1.31 25.26 7.65
N GLN A 225 1.83 25.79 6.53
CA GLN A 225 2.31 27.15 6.42
C GLN A 225 1.18 28.15 6.13
N TRP A 226 0.01 27.66 5.71
CA TRP A 226 -1.10 28.52 5.36
C TRP A 226 -1.92 28.88 6.61
N GLU A 227 -2.13 30.17 6.85
CA GLU A 227 -2.94 30.68 7.96
C GLU A 227 -2.62 30.06 9.34
N ASP A 228 -3.54 30.15 10.30
CA ASP A 228 -3.39 29.58 11.65
C ASP A 228 -4.05 28.18 11.72
N ASN A 229 -3.56 27.28 10.86
CA ASN A 229 -4.00 25.90 10.87
C ASN A 229 -3.23 25.08 11.92
N TRP A 230 -3.82 23.96 12.32
CA TRP A 230 -3.19 22.98 13.20
C TRP A 230 -3.33 21.56 12.61
N LEU A 231 -2.42 20.71 13.03
CA LEU A 231 -2.32 19.33 12.60
C LEU A 231 -1.91 18.46 13.77
N ILE A 232 -2.53 17.29 13.91
CA ILE A 232 -2.00 16.22 14.76
C ILE A 232 -1.17 15.30 13.85
N ALA A 233 0.10 15.12 14.20
CA ALA A 233 1.04 14.33 13.43
C ALA A 233 1.83 13.36 14.30
N PRO A 234 2.24 12.19 13.77
CA PRO A 234 3.19 11.30 14.45
C PRO A 234 4.52 12.00 14.75
N ALA A 235 5.19 11.57 15.81
CA ALA A 235 6.44 12.19 16.26
C ALA A 235 7.52 12.29 15.17
N SER A 236 7.66 11.27 14.34
CA SER A 236 8.60 11.27 13.20
C SER A 236 8.33 12.39 12.20
N VAL A 237 7.06 12.60 11.86
CA VAL A 237 6.58 13.67 10.98
C VAL A 237 6.78 15.03 11.65
N ALA A 238 6.28 15.19 12.88
CA ALA A 238 6.33 16.44 13.63
C ALA A 238 7.77 16.92 13.84
N THR A 239 8.68 16.02 14.25
CA THR A 239 10.11 16.32 14.44
C THR A 239 10.77 16.76 13.13
N SER A 240 10.44 16.12 12.01
CA SER A 240 10.98 16.51 10.70
C SER A 240 10.52 17.92 10.28
N LEU A 241 9.24 18.24 10.48
CA LEU A 241 8.69 19.57 10.19
C LEU A 241 9.34 20.67 11.06
N VAL A 242 9.59 20.38 12.33
CA VAL A 242 10.27 21.31 13.24
C VAL A 242 11.73 21.52 12.85
N ARG A 243 12.46 20.43 12.56
CA ARG A 243 13.88 20.51 12.13
C ARG A 243 14.05 21.30 10.83
N SER A 244 13.09 21.22 9.93
CA SER A 244 13.08 22.01 8.68
C SER A 244 12.62 23.46 8.87
N GLY A 245 12.27 23.87 10.09
CA GLY A 245 11.76 25.21 10.39
C GLY A 245 10.33 25.47 9.88
N ARG A 246 9.61 24.43 9.47
CA ARG A 246 8.25 24.52 8.93
C ARG A 246 7.15 24.46 9.99
N ALA A 247 7.45 23.99 11.20
CA ALA A 247 6.46 23.85 12.25
C ALA A 247 7.02 24.17 13.63
N GLN A 248 6.12 24.43 14.58
CA GLN A 248 6.39 24.42 16.01
C GLN A 248 5.52 23.37 16.70
N LEU A 249 6.03 22.80 17.79
CA LEU A 249 5.34 21.80 18.60
C LEU A 249 4.58 22.47 19.74
N HIS A 250 3.42 21.87 20.06
CA HIS A 250 2.67 22.13 21.26
C HIS A 250 2.48 20.85 22.05
N ILE A 251 2.38 20.97 23.37
CA ILE A 251 2.05 19.87 24.27
C ILE A 251 0.53 19.71 24.28
N LEU A 252 0.03 18.67 23.63
CA LEU A 252 -1.39 18.35 23.59
C LEU A 252 -1.76 17.54 24.84
N GLN A 253 -2.62 18.12 25.68
CA GLN A 253 -3.22 17.41 26.82
C GLN A 253 -4.29 16.45 26.30
N GLU A 254 -4.42 15.27 26.90
CA GLU A 254 -5.40 14.27 26.46
C GLU A 254 -5.34 14.00 24.93
N GLY A 255 -4.12 13.90 24.40
CA GLY A 255 -3.87 13.61 23.00
C GLY A 255 -4.30 12.19 22.61
N PRO A 256 -4.31 11.87 21.31
CA PRO A 256 -4.62 10.53 20.85
C PRO A 256 -3.59 9.52 21.34
N PRO A 257 -3.96 8.23 21.39
CA PRO A 257 -3.02 7.15 21.68
C PRO A 257 -1.80 7.17 20.76
N ASP A 258 -0.70 6.58 21.22
CA ASP A 258 0.48 6.36 20.37
C ASP A 258 0.10 5.57 19.12
N ARG A 259 0.63 5.98 17.98
CA ARG A 259 0.48 5.22 16.74
C ARG A 259 1.45 4.05 16.72
N ILE A 260 0.96 2.88 16.35
CA ILE A 260 1.78 1.70 16.10
C ILE A 260 1.91 1.51 14.59
N ILE A 261 3.13 1.28 14.15
CA ILE A 261 3.44 0.81 12.79
C ILE A 261 3.77 -0.66 12.85
N TYR A 262 3.17 -1.41 11.97
CA TYR A 262 3.38 -2.84 11.79
C TYR A 262 4.11 -3.11 10.49
N TYR A 263 4.82 -4.23 10.43
CA TYR A 263 5.27 -4.76 9.15
C TYR A 263 4.56 -6.07 8.82
N LEU A 264 4.36 -6.28 7.53
CA LEU A 264 3.67 -7.43 6.98
C LEU A 264 4.64 -8.38 6.32
N LEU A 265 4.51 -9.67 6.61
CA LEU A 265 5.21 -10.76 5.95
C LEU A 265 4.20 -11.72 5.32
N GLY A 266 4.42 -12.04 4.04
CA GLY A 266 3.64 -13.03 3.31
C GLY A 266 4.13 -14.46 3.53
N PRO A 267 3.53 -15.44 2.82
CA PRO A 267 3.87 -16.86 2.96
C PRO A 267 5.34 -17.19 2.63
N ARG A 268 6.04 -16.35 1.89
CA ARG A 268 7.46 -16.50 1.51
C ARG A 268 8.41 -15.88 2.55
N ARG A 269 8.25 -16.21 3.80
CA ARG A 269 8.77 -15.54 5.02
C ARG A 269 10.29 -15.38 5.15
N LYS A 270 11.13 -16.08 4.40
CA LYS A 270 12.60 -16.08 4.59
C LYS A 270 13.31 -15.42 3.41
N ASN A 271 13.37 -14.11 3.43
CA ASN A 271 14.24 -13.35 2.54
C ASN A 271 15.32 -12.66 3.38
N THR A 272 16.58 -12.95 3.09
CA THR A 272 17.75 -12.31 3.72
C THR A 272 17.67 -10.77 3.61
N GLN A 273 17.08 -10.27 2.51
CA GLN A 273 16.88 -8.84 2.27
C GLN A 273 15.89 -8.22 3.27
N THR A 274 14.81 -8.95 3.64
CA THR A 274 13.85 -8.50 4.66
C THR A 274 14.56 -8.31 6.01
N HIS A 275 15.33 -9.30 6.45
CA HIS A 275 16.06 -9.22 7.72
C HIS A 275 17.03 -8.04 7.73
N ARG A 276 17.82 -7.91 6.67
CA ARG A 276 18.76 -6.79 6.53
C ARG A 276 18.07 -5.42 6.55
N LEU A 277 16.91 -5.27 5.87
CA LEU A 277 16.19 -3.99 5.88
C LEU A 277 15.62 -3.68 7.27
N LEU A 278 15.13 -4.69 8.01
CA LEU A 278 14.65 -4.52 9.37
C LEU A 278 15.79 -4.15 10.35
N GLU A 279 16.99 -4.71 10.21
CA GLU A 279 18.19 -4.31 10.98
C GLU A 279 18.54 -2.83 10.73
N LEU A 280 18.58 -2.41 9.46
CA LEU A 280 18.81 -1.00 9.10
C LEU A 280 17.72 -0.06 9.61
N LEU A 281 16.48 -0.56 9.65
CA LEU A 281 15.36 0.17 10.23
C LEU A 281 15.52 0.29 11.74
N GLN A 282 15.94 -0.76 12.45
CA GLN A 282 16.23 -0.73 13.89
C GLN A 282 17.23 0.38 14.22
N ASP A 283 18.38 0.43 13.52
CA ASP A 283 19.39 1.47 13.68
C ASP A 283 18.78 2.88 13.49
N ARG A 284 17.93 3.02 12.46
CA ARG A 284 17.27 4.29 12.17
C ARG A 284 16.29 4.71 13.26
N LEU A 285 15.51 3.78 13.82
CA LEU A 285 14.53 4.07 14.86
C LEU A 285 15.21 4.56 16.16
N GLU A 286 16.40 4.06 16.49
CA GLU A 286 17.19 4.50 17.64
C GLU A 286 17.68 5.95 17.51
N GLU A 287 17.82 6.46 16.29
CA GLU A 287 18.21 7.85 16.02
C GLU A 287 17.02 8.83 16.14
N LEU A 288 15.77 8.33 16.19
CA LEU A 288 14.56 9.14 16.13
C LEU A 288 14.02 9.45 17.52
N GLU A 289 13.93 10.74 17.84
CA GLU A 289 13.36 11.21 19.10
C GLU A 289 11.87 10.91 19.18
N GLY A 290 11.44 10.28 20.27
CA GLY A 290 10.05 9.94 20.55
C GLY A 290 9.53 8.70 19.83
N VAL A 291 10.36 8.00 19.07
CA VAL A 291 10.01 6.71 18.45
C VAL A 291 10.57 5.57 19.29
N THR A 292 9.76 4.56 19.57
CA THR A 292 10.17 3.36 20.31
C THR A 292 10.14 2.16 19.37
N SER A 293 11.29 1.52 19.14
CA SER A 293 11.37 0.28 18.37
C SER A 293 10.67 -0.88 19.10
N LEU A 294 10.07 -1.77 18.32
CA LEU A 294 9.46 -3.03 18.73
C LEU A 294 10.02 -4.21 17.89
N LEU A 295 11.08 -3.96 17.08
CA LEU A 295 11.79 -4.95 16.27
C LEU A 295 12.64 -5.87 17.12
#